data_dc28a821c851f5c29299d06fd46d6980
#
_entry.id   dc28a821c851f5c29299d06fd46d6980
#
_cell.length_a   1.000
_cell.length_b   1.000
_cell.length_c   1.000
_cell.angle_alpha   90.00
_cell.angle_beta   90.00
_cell.angle_gamma   90.00
#
_symmetry.space_group_name_H-M   'P 1'
#
loop_
_entity.id
_entity.type
_entity.pdbx_description
1 polymer ?
#
loop_
_entity_poly.entity_id
_entity_poly.type
_entity_poly.pdbx_seq_one_letter_code
_entity_poly.pdbx_strand_id
1 'polypeptide(L)'
;MTQRVATTPGLFPLPDRAKGQLSDLKGHQKHDLISGSEGGQIAAAYEEYRGEVIDEQQSTGLDRIVEGQLRWDDMLAHPLTTHDNVDPKGIVRYYDNNNFYRDPVVEGELTFSGDVAGELEAATDLLNDGDALQATLPGPYSLFDLATDDYYGDDGEFFEAVADFLGGEVEAFPDHETLFLLEPSLVENAPNEDQQEQLAEAVDTVASGTDADVVVHTYFGALDEKTYAHLMDADVEALGFDLVAGDRQETLSNITEFGTKDAAALGIADG
;
A
#
# COMPACT_ATOMS: atom_id res chain seq x y z
N MET A 1 -14.27 21.20 15.91
CA MET A 1 -14.95 20.95 14.61
C MET A 1 -14.30 19.70 14.08
N THR A 2 -15.06 18.71 13.70
CA THR A 2 -14.47 17.51 13.06
C THR A 2 -13.94 17.94 11.69
N GLN A 3 -12.64 17.83 11.49
CA GLN A 3 -12.03 18.02 10.17
C GLN A 3 -12.44 16.84 9.29
N ARG A 4 -12.73 17.09 8.03
CA ARG A 4 -12.98 16.05 7.03
C ARG A 4 -11.90 16.17 5.97
N VAL A 5 -11.33 15.03 5.61
CA VAL A 5 -10.30 14.91 4.58
C VAL A 5 -10.85 13.98 3.50
N ALA A 6 -10.83 14.44 2.26
CA ALA A 6 -11.20 13.65 1.08
C ALA A 6 -9.92 13.15 0.41
N THR A 7 -9.82 11.84 0.23
CA THR A 7 -8.68 11.19 -0.41
C THR A 7 -9.09 9.92 -1.14
N THR A 8 -8.15 9.31 -1.83
CA THR A 8 -8.25 7.97 -2.45
C THR A 8 -7.11 7.09 -1.95
N PRO A 9 -7.28 5.76 -1.87
CA PRO A 9 -6.19 4.86 -1.51
C PRO A 9 -5.09 4.76 -2.60
N GLY A 10 -5.26 5.38 -3.75
CA GLY A 10 -4.32 5.31 -4.86
C GLY A 10 -4.74 4.30 -5.92
N LEU A 11 -3.75 3.69 -6.61
CA LEU A 11 -3.94 2.64 -7.61
C LEU A 11 -4.70 3.12 -8.85
N PHE A 12 -4.27 4.23 -9.40
CA PHE A 12 -4.85 4.73 -10.64
C PHE A 12 -4.51 3.82 -11.82
N PRO A 13 -5.50 3.47 -12.65
CA PRO A 13 -5.23 2.68 -13.84
C PRO A 13 -4.46 3.50 -14.87
N LEU A 14 -3.46 2.89 -15.50
CA LEU A 14 -2.82 3.51 -16.67
C LEU A 14 -3.87 3.81 -17.74
N PRO A 15 -3.90 5.03 -18.29
CA PRO A 15 -4.78 5.39 -19.42
C PRO A 15 -4.58 4.46 -20.62
N ASP A 16 -5.64 4.20 -21.41
CA ASP A 16 -5.54 3.26 -22.55
C ASP A 16 -4.50 3.68 -23.58
N ARG A 17 -4.30 4.98 -23.79
CA ARG A 17 -3.23 5.51 -24.66
C ARG A 17 -1.84 5.18 -24.11
N ALA A 18 -1.66 5.21 -22.78
CA ALA A 18 -0.41 4.84 -22.12
C ALA A 18 -0.12 3.37 -22.31
N LYS A 19 -1.12 2.51 -22.13
CA LYS A 19 -1.00 1.06 -22.36
C LYS A 19 -0.54 0.77 -23.79
N GLY A 20 -1.10 1.46 -24.79
CA GLY A 20 -0.67 1.35 -26.20
C GLY A 20 0.78 1.78 -26.41
N GLN A 21 1.13 2.97 -25.94
CA GLN A 21 2.47 3.54 -26.08
C GLN A 21 3.52 2.70 -25.33
N LEU A 22 3.25 2.31 -24.09
CA LEU A 22 4.14 1.46 -23.31
C LEU A 22 4.24 0.03 -23.87
N SER A 23 3.17 -0.52 -24.48
CA SER A 23 3.23 -1.82 -25.14
C SER A 23 4.16 -1.81 -26.33
N ASP A 24 4.15 -0.75 -27.12
CA ASP A 24 5.02 -0.60 -28.28
C ASP A 24 6.50 -0.43 -27.86
N LEU A 25 6.75 0.22 -26.72
CA LEU A 25 8.09 0.41 -26.15
C LEU A 25 8.59 -0.83 -25.38
N LYS A 26 7.70 -1.55 -24.72
CA LYS A 26 8.02 -2.64 -23.79
C LYS A 26 8.33 -3.98 -24.49
N GLY A 27 7.83 -4.26 -25.68
CA GLY A 27 8.10 -5.48 -26.47
C GLY A 27 8.39 -6.74 -25.65
N HIS A 28 9.64 -7.05 -25.41
CA HIS A 28 10.11 -8.14 -24.54
C HIS A 28 10.66 -7.68 -23.19
N GLN A 29 10.54 -6.38 -22.86
CA GLN A 29 11.28 -5.74 -21.76
C GLN A 29 10.49 -5.59 -20.45
N LYS A 30 9.40 -6.31 -20.24
CA LYS A 30 8.67 -6.24 -18.96
C LYS A 30 9.55 -6.58 -17.75
N HIS A 31 10.55 -7.42 -17.95
CA HIS A 31 11.53 -7.79 -16.93
C HIS A 31 12.60 -6.70 -16.70
N ASP A 32 13.02 -5.99 -17.78
CA ASP A 32 14.06 -4.96 -17.70
C ASP A 32 13.53 -3.65 -17.08
N LEU A 33 12.21 -3.46 -17.02
CA LEU A 33 11.55 -2.29 -16.41
C LEU A 33 11.57 -2.36 -14.88
N ILE A 34 11.50 -3.56 -14.33
CA ILE A 34 11.59 -3.81 -12.90
C ILE A 34 13.04 -3.69 -12.42
N SER A 35 14.03 -3.86 -13.30
CA SER A 35 15.47 -3.90 -12.98
C SER A 35 16.24 -2.60 -13.20
N GLY A 36 15.61 -1.43 -13.28
CA GLY A 36 16.27 -0.13 -13.30
C GLY A 36 17.00 0.25 -14.61
N SER A 37 16.84 -0.53 -15.69
CA SER A 37 17.41 -0.20 -17.02
C SER A 37 16.39 0.46 -17.95
N GLU A 38 15.54 1.31 -17.41
CA GLU A 38 14.46 1.94 -18.14
C GLU A 38 14.98 2.92 -19.20
N GLY A 39 14.52 2.76 -20.44
CA GLY A 39 14.83 3.73 -21.49
C GLY A 39 14.15 5.08 -21.22
N GLY A 40 14.86 6.20 -21.47
CA GLY A 40 14.37 7.55 -21.18
C GLY A 40 12.98 7.89 -21.76
N GLN A 41 12.51 7.18 -22.79
CA GLN A 41 11.16 7.35 -23.35
C GLN A 41 10.07 6.74 -22.47
N ILE A 42 10.38 5.68 -21.75
CA ILE A 42 9.44 5.02 -20.83
C ILE A 42 9.33 5.87 -19.56
N ALA A 43 10.46 6.32 -19.01
CA ALA A 43 10.46 7.23 -17.86
C ALA A 43 9.64 8.50 -18.15
N ALA A 44 9.87 9.14 -19.31
CA ALA A 44 9.11 10.33 -19.71
C ALA A 44 7.60 10.06 -19.89
N ALA A 45 7.22 8.87 -20.33
CA ALA A 45 5.82 8.50 -20.44
C ALA A 45 5.16 8.37 -19.04
N TYR A 46 5.83 7.74 -18.10
CA TYR A 46 5.31 7.65 -16.72
C TYR A 46 5.22 9.01 -16.04
N GLU A 47 6.20 9.88 -16.24
CA GLU A 47 6.19 11.25 -15.74
C GLU A 47 4.99 12.05 -16.29
N GLU A 48 4.72 11.96 -17.62
CA GLU A 48 3.55 12.57 -18.25
C GLU A 48 2.24 12.07 -17.61
N TYR A 49 2.10 10.75 -17.44
CA TYR A 49 0.85 10.17 -16.90
C TYR A 49 0.69 10.42 -15.40
N ARG A 50 1.78 10.46 -14.63
CA ARG A 50 1.75 10.88 -13.23
C ARG A 50 1.23 12.31 -13.12
N GLY A 51 1.73 13.21 -13.97
CA GLY A 51 1.23 14.58 -14.03
C GLY A 51 -0.27 14.65 -14.29
N GLU A 52 -0.80 13.86 -15.23
CA GLU A 52 -2.24 13.81 -15.51
C GLU A 52 -3.08 13.30 -14.33
N VAL A 53 -2.61 12.25 -13.65
CA VAL A 53 -3.29 11.71 -12.46
C VAL A 53 -3.29 12.71 -11.31
N ILE A 54 -2.19 13.41 -11.11
CA ILE A 54 -2.11 14.47 -10.08
C ILE A 54 -3.01 15.66 -10.45
N ASP A 55 -2.98 16.13 -11.69
CA ASP A 55 -3.85 17.21 -12.19
C ASP A 55 -5.34 16.86 -12.03
N GLU A 56 -5.73 15.62 -12.28
CA GLU A 56 -7.11 15.13 -12.10
C GLU A 56 -7.53 15.22 -10.63
N GLN A 57 -6.69 14.73 -9.71
CA GLN A 57 -6.94 14.80 -8.28
C GLN A 57 -7.07 16.24 -7.79
N GLN A 58 -6.15 17.12 -8.18
CA GLN A 58 -6.18 18.55 -7.86
C GLN A 58 -7.46 19.22 -8.39
N SER A 59 -7.87 18.89 -9.63
CA SER A 59 -9.06 19.46 -10.25
C SER A 59 -10.37 19.03 -9.59
N THR A 60 -10.40 17.85 -8.98
CA THR A 60 -11.56 17.31 -8.25
C THR A 60 -11.64 17.78 -6.81
N GLY A 61 -10.58 18.41 -6.29
CA GLY A 61 -10.53 19.00 -4.96
C GLY A 61 -10.37 17.97 -3.86
N LEU A 62 -9.57 16.92 -4.09
CA LEU A 62 -9.10 16.05 -3.01
C LEU A 62 -8.17 16.82 -2.07
N ASP A 63 -8.26 16.54 -0.79
CA ASP A 63 -7.44 17.16 0.25
C ASP A 63 -6.06 16.49 0.38
N ARG A 64 -5.91 15.27 -0.16
CA ARG A 64 -4.67 14.52 -0.22
C ARG A 64 -4.46 14.03 -1.65
N ILE A 65 -3.24 14.13 -2.13
CA ILE A 65 -2.85 13.74 -3.48
C ILE A 65 -1.93 12.53 -3.38
N VAL A 66 -2.23 11.49 -4.14
CA VAL A 66 -1.37 10.30 -4.28
C VAL A 66 -0.61 10.36 -5.60
N GLU A 67 0.58 9.76 -5.65
CA GLU A 67 1.39 9.72 -6.88
C GLU A 67 0.76 8.88 -8.00
N GLY A 68 -0.14 7.96 -7.67
CA GLY A 68 -0.93 7.15 -8.59
C GLY A 68 -0.49 5.71 -8.75
N GLN A 69 0.71 5.33 -8.31
CA GLN A 69 1.26 3.96 -8.35
C GLN A 69 1.25 3.35 -9.76
N LEU A 70 1.48 4.18 -10.78
CA LEU A 70 1.34 3.81 -12.19
C LEU A 70 2.35 2.76 -12.66
N ARG A 71 3.48 2.62 -11.97
CA ARG A 71 4.52 1.64 -12.26
C ARG A 71 4.29 0.30 -11.59
N TRP A 72 3.40 0.25 -10.62
CA TRP A 72 3.13 -0.96 -9.87
C TRP A 72 2.45 -2.01 -10.74
N ASP A 73 2.95 -3.24 -10.68
CA ASP A 73 2.34 -4.39 -11.37
C ASP A 73 1.04 -4.83 -10.67
N ASP A 74 0.99 -4.66 -9.36
CA ASP A 74 -0.19 -4.90 -8.51
C ASP A 74 -0.15 -3.99 -7.27
N MET A 75 -1.23 -3.99 -6.50
CA MET A 75 -1.44 -3.04 -5.42
C MET A 75 -0.74 -3.39 -4.09
N LEU A 76 -0.31 -4.62 -3.89
CA LEU A 76 0.23 -5.07 -2.61
C LEU A 76 1.64 -5.66 -2.73
N ALA A 77 1.85 -6.65 -3.60
CA ALA A 77 3.11 -7.36 -3.68
C ALA A 77 4.26 -6.57 -4.34
N HIS A 78 3.94 -5.43 -5.01
CA HIS A 78 4.93 -4.68 -5.79
C HIS A 78 6.20 -4.31 -5.00
N PRO A 79 6.16 -3.79 -3.77
CA PRO A 79 7.38 -3.44 -3.03
C PRO A 79 8.34 -4.61 -2.86
N LEU A 80 7.83 -5.83 -2.65
CA LEU A 80 8.67 -7.02 -2.60
C LEU A 80 9.11 -7.49 -3.99
N THR A 81 8.23 -7.44 -5.00
CA THR A 81 8.57 -7.95 -6.34
C THR A 81 9.67 -7.14 -7.05
N THR A 82 9.97 -5.94 -6.57
CA THR A 82 11.09 -5.09 -7.05
C THR A 82 12.37 -5.26 -6.25
N HIS A 83 12.32 -5.95 -5.11
CA HIS A 83 13.47 -6.14 -4.24
C HIS A 83 14.47 -7.17 -4.80
N ASP A 84 15.78 -6.89 -4.73
CA ASP A 84 16.87 -7.71 -5.31
C ASP A 84 16.92 -9.16 -4.78
N ASN A 85 16.49 -9.39 -3.52
CA ASN A 85 16.50 -10.70 -2.86
C ASN A 85 15.15 -11.43 -2.96
N VAL A 86 14.27 -10.99 -3.86
CA VAL A 86 12.94 -11.57 -4.08
C VAL A 86 12.83 -12.03 -5.53
N ASP A 87 12.45 -13.30 -5.74
CA ASP A 87 12.16 -13.83 -7.07
C ASP A 87 10.65 -13.77 -7.35
N PRO A 88 10.17 -12.86 -8.21
CA PRO A 88 8.75 -12.76 -8.58
C PRO A 88 8.38 -13.95 -9.48
N LYS A 89 7.92 -15.05 -8.89
CA LYS A 89 7.64 -16.32 -9.57
C LYS A 89 6.28 -16.32 -10.29
N GLY A 90 5.44 -17.26 -9.99
CA GLY A 90 4.20 -17.52 -10.67
C GLY A 90 3.16 -16.39 -10.54
N ILE A 91 2.09 -16.49 -11.31
CA ILE A 91 0.93 -15.61 -11.14
C ILE A 91 -0.04 -16.30 -10.21
N VAL A 92 -0.36 -15.68 -9.09
CA VAL A 92 -1.27 -16.15 -8.05
C VAL A 92 -2.51 -15.26 -8.01
N ARG A 93 -3.62 -15.82 -7.57
CA ARG A 93 -4.90 -15.11 -7.49
C ARG A 93 -5.05 -14.46 -6.11
N TYR A 94 -5.47 -13.19 -6.09
CA TYR A 94 -5.84 -12.52 -4.85
C TYR A 94 -7.16 -13.05 -4.28
N TYR A 95 -7.22 -13.37 -3.02
CA TYR A 95 -8.43 -13.53 -2.20
C TYR A 95 -9.66 -14.10 -2.93
N ASP A 96 -9.48 -15.12 -3.75
CA ASP A 96 -10.54 -15.74 -4.58
C ASP A 96 -11.33 -14.78 -5.52
N ASN A 97 -10.78 -13.60 -5.83
CA ASN A 97 -11.32 -12.67 -6.83
C ASN A 97 -10.65 -12.83 -8.20
N ASN A 98 -10.89 -11.95 -9.16
CA ASN A 98 -10.31 -12.01 -10.51
C ASN A 98 -9.01 -11.20 -10.67
N ASN A 99 -8.46 -10.68 -9.60
CA ASN A 99 -7.18 -10.00 -9.62
C ASN A 99 -6.04 -11.00 -9.37
N PHE A 100 -4.89 -10.71 -9.93
CA PHE A 100 -3.73 -11.58 -9.88
C PHE A 100 -2.49 -10.77 -9.57
N TYR A 101 -1.56 -11.37 -8.85
CA TYR A 101 -0.26 -10.81 -8.52
C TYR A 101 0.86 -11.81 -8.83
N ARG A 102 2.11 -11.34 -8.82
CA ARG A 102 3.26 -12.22 -8.88
C ARG A 102 3.61 -12.63 -7.46
N ASP A 103 3.73 -13.94 -7.24
CA ASP A 103 4.14 -14.49 -5.95
C ASP A 103 5.58 -14.02 -5.62
N PRO A 104 5.76 -13.14 -4.62
CA PRO A 104 7.09 -12.69 -4.21
C PRO A 104 7.71 -13.77 -3.32
N VAL A 105 8.67 -14.52 -3.86
CA VAL A 105 9.42 -15.51 -3.09
C VAL A 105 10.68 -14.89 -2.54
N VAL A 106 10.74 -14.74 -1.22
CA VAL A 106 11.86 -14.14 -0.51
C VAL A 106 12.98 -15.18 -0.37
N GLU A 107 14.09 -14.97 -1.08
CA GLU A 107 15.25 -15.88 -1.12
C GLU A 107 16.48 -15.32 -0.37
N GLY A 108 16.37 -14.15 0.26
CA GLY A 108 17.43 -13.50 1.01
C GLY A 108 16.93 -12.43 1.96
N GLU A 109 17.84 -11.81 2.71
CA GLU A 109 17.52 -10.77 3.68
C GLU A 109 16.80 -9.58 3.03
N LEU A 110 15.67 -9.16 3.60
CA LEU A 110 14.96 -7.95 3.17
C LEU A 110 15.68 -6.72 3.71
N THR A 111 16.01 -5.81 2.81
CA THR A 111 16.71 -4.56 3.11
C THR A 111 16.08 -3.42 2.35
N PHE A 112 16.32 -2.19 2.75
CA PHE A 112 15.86 -1.00 2.05
C PHE A 112 16.19 -1.04 0.54
N SER A 113 15.20 -0.78 -0.32
CA SER A 113 15.35 -0.75 -1.78
C SER A 113 15.36 0.68 -2.35
N GLY A 114 14.51 1.54 -1.85
CA GLY A 114 14.35 2.92 -2.28
C GLY A 114 13.46 3.10 -3.53
N ASP A 115 12.90 2.04 -4.07
CA ASP A 115 12.09 2.11 -5.29
C ASP A 115 10.79 2.91 -5.07
N VAL A 116 10.10 2.69 -3.95
CA VAL A 116 8.87 3.40 -3.62
C VAL A 116 9.13 4.87 -3.31
N ALA A 117 10.22 5.17 -2.59
CA ALA A 117 10.65 6.54 -2.30
C ALA A 117 10.90 7.33 -3.59
N GLY A 118 11.56 6.72 -4.58
CA GLY A 118 11.83 7.37 -5.87
C GLY A 118 10.56 7.74 -6.65
N GLU A 119 9.49 6.94 -6.56
CA GLU A 119 8.20 7.27 -7.18
C GLU A 119 7.50 8.45 -6.47
N LEU A 120 7.55 8.48 -5.13
CA LEU A 120 7.01 9.59 -4.35
C LEU A 120 7.81 10.89 -4.56
N GLU A 121 9.14 10.83 -4.62
CA GLU A 121 9.99 11.98 -4.94
C GLU A 121 9.62 12.57 -6.31
N ALA A 122 9.41 11.74 -7.33
CA ALA A 122 9.01 12.18 -8.66
C ALA A 122 7.63 12.84 -8.69
N ALA A 123 6.76 12.59 -7.71
CA ALA A 123 5.47 13.26 -7.57
C ALA A 123 5.59 14.66 -6.95
N THR A 124 6.55 14.88 -6.05
CA THR A 124 6.69 16.16 -5.33
C THR A 124 6.89 17.35 -6.26
N ASP A 125 7.61 17.17 -7.36
CA ASP A 125 7.86 18.22 -8.36
C ASP A 125 6.60 18.60 -9.17
N LEU A 126 5.53 17.82 -9.07
CA LEU A 126 4.27 18.01 -9.79
C LEU A 126 3.16 18.59 -8.90
N LEU A 127 3.41 18.67 -7.59
CA LEU A 127 2.45 19.25 -6.65
C LEU A 127 2.43 20.77 -6.73
N ASN A 128 1.24 21.37 -6.52
CA ASN A 128 1.12 22.81 -6.37
C ASN A 128 1.43 23.26 -4.93
N ASP A 129 1.70 24.55 -4.75
CA ASP A 129 1.86 25.12 -3.42
C ASP A 129 0.61 24.88 -2.56
N GLY A 130 0.78 24.13 -1.49
CA GLY A 130 -0.29 23.82 -0.51
C GLY A 130 -0.99 22.48 -0.75
N ASP A 131 -0.63 21.72 -1.77
CA ASP A 131 -1.05 20.33 -1.91
C ASP A 131 -0.38 19.47 -0.83
N ALA A 132 -1.10 18.46 -0.36
CA ALA A 132 -0.63 17.54 0.65
C ALA A 132 -0.46 16.15 0.05
N LEU A 133 0.78 15.66 0.02
CA LEU A 133 1.09 14.31 -0.46
C LEU A 133 0.57 13.24 0.51
N GLN A 134 0.00 12.18 -0.04
CA GLN A 134 -0.28 10.94 0.66
C GLN A 134 0.59 9.84 0.08
N ALA A 135 1.37 9.19 0.94
CA ALA A 135 2.05 7.95 0.61
C ALA A 135 1.09 6.77 0.81
N THR A 136 1.19 5.74 -0.03
CA THR A 136 0.38 4.52 0.09
C THR A 136 1.28 3.30 -0.07
N LEU A 137 1.16 2.37 0.87
CA LEU A 137 1.87 1.09 0.88
C LEU A 137 0.91 -0.06 1.21
N PRO A 138 1.24 -1.32 0.86
CA PRO A 138 0.66 -2.46 1.57
C PRO A 138 1.03 -2.35 3.05
N GLY A 139 0.14 -2.78 3.93
CA GLY A 139 0.48 -2.96 5.32
C GLY A 139 1.34 -4.21 5.54
N PRO A 140 2.03 -4.29 6.70
CA PRO A 140 3.01 -5.35 6.93
C PRO A 140 2.38 -6.75 6.95
N TYR A 141 1.16 -6.91 7.48
CA TYR A 141 0.51 -8.21 7.50
C TYR A 141 0.09 -8.66 6.10
N SER A 142 -0.51 -7.80 5.29
CA SER A 142 -0.91 -8.15 3.93
C SER A 142 0.28 -8.50 3.05
N LEU A 143 1.39 -7.78 3.19
CA LEU A 143 2.59 -8.08 2.43
C LEU A 143 3.23 -9.39 2.86
N PHE A 144 3.26 -9.69 4.17
CA PHE A 144 3.68 -10.96 4.73
C PHE A 144 2.81 -12.13 4.24
N ASP A 145 1.48 -12.00 4.34
CA ASP A 145 0.50 -13.04 3.96
C ASP A 145 0.56 -13.41 2.48
N LEU A 146 0.89 -12.44 1.61
CA LEU A 146 0.95 -12.62 0.16
C LEU A 146 2.31 -13.10 -0.35
N ALA A 147 3.33 -13.17 0.49
CA ALA A 147 4.69 -13.56 0.11
C ALA A 147 5.00 -15.00 0.53
N THR A 148 5.91 -15.62 -0.21
CA THR A 148 6.46 -16.94 0.14
C THR A 148 7.83 -16.75 0.77
N ASP A 149 8.04 -17.31 1.97
CA ASP A 149 9.34 -17.32 2.66
C ASP A 149 10.14 -18.56 2.31
N ASP A 150 11.28 -18.38 1.63
CA ASP A 150 12.30 -19.41 1.37
C ASP A 150 13.64 -19.09 2.09
N TYR A 151 13.66 -18.08 2.99
CA TYR A 151 14.89 -17.61 3.64
C TYR A 151 14.87 -17.62 5.16
N TYR A 152 13.89 -17.03 5.81
CA TYR A 152 13.83 -16.88 7.28
C TYR A 152 13.46 -18.19 7.96
N GLY A 153 12.48 -18.90 7.43
CA GLY A 153 12.07 -20.22 7.92
C GLY A 153 11.28 -20.24 9.23
N ASP A 154 10.92 -19.05 9.75
CA ASP A 154 10.05 -18.82 10.89
C ASP A 154 9.10 -17.67 10.57
N ASP A 155 7.79 -17.89 10.72
CA ASP A 155 6.77 -16.93 10.34
C ASP A 155 6.89 -15.60 11.13
N GLY A 156 7.27 -15.66 12.39
CA GLY A 156 7.44 -14.47 13.23
C GLY A 156 8.65 -13.64 12.81
N GLU A 157 9.80 -14.30 12.55
CA GLU A 157 11.00 -13.62 12.03
C GLU A 157 10.74 -13.02 10.64
N PHE A 158 9.98 -13.71 9.79
CA PHE A 158 9.63 -13.20 8.47
C PHE A 158 8.66 -12.01 8.55
N PHE A 159 7.65 -12.06 9.44
CA PHE A 159 6.72 -10.95 9.62
C PHE A 159 7.43 -9.69 10.14
N GLU A 160 8.33 -9.84 11.13
CA GLU A 160 9.18 -8.77 11.62
C GLU A 160 10.05 -8.17 10.49
N ALA A 161 10.70 -9.02 9.68
CA ALA A 161 11.53 -8.57 8.57
C ALA A 161 10.75 -7.81 7.49
N VAL A 162 9.49 -8.18 7.22
CA VAL A 162 8.61 -7.44 6.31
C VAL A 162 8.26 -6.07 6.89
N ALA A 163 7.98 -5.98 8.20
CA ALA A 163 7.69 -4.72 8.86
C ALA A 163 8.93 -3.79 8.86
N ASP A 164 10.11 -4.32 9.16
CA ASP A 164 11.38 -3.57 9.12
C ASP A 164 11.71 -3.07 7.71
N PHE A 165 11.49 -3.90 6.71
CA PHE A 165 11.66 -3.50 5.30
C PHE A 165 10.76 -2.31 4.95
N LEU A 166 9.45 -2.40 5.25
CA LEU A 166 8.51 -1.31 4.98
C LEU A 166 8.85 -0.04 5.78
N GLY A 167 9.24 -0.18 7.04
CA GLY A 167 9.70 0.93 7.88
C GLY A 167 10.90 1.64 7.27
N GLY A 168 11.88 0.89 6.75
CA GLY A 168 13.04 1.43 6.04
C GLY A 168 12.67 2.17 4.74
N GLU A 169 11.67 1.70 4.00
CA GLU A 169 11.14 2.42 2.82
C GLU A 169 10.50 3.75 3.23
N VAL A 170 9.69 3.75 4.30
CA VAL A 170 8.99 4.94 4.81
C VAL A 170 9.96 6.01 5.31
N GLU A 171 11.06 5.64 5.99
CA GLU A 171 12.10 6.59 6.42
C GLU A 171 12.71 7.40 5.27
N ALA A 172 12.68 6.86 4.05
CA ALA A 172 13.23 7.51 2.86
C ALA A 172 12.21 8.34 2.08
N PHE A 173 10.95 8.38 2.49
CA PHE A 173 9.91 9.11 1.76
C PHE A 173 10.13 10.62 1.85
N PRO A 174 9.77 11.39 0.80
CA PRO A 174 9.71 12.84 0.89
C PRO A 174 8.63 13.29 1.89
N ASP A 175 8.60 14.58 2.21
CA ASP A 175 7.57 15.15 3.08
C ASP A 175 6.17 14.77 2.58
N HIS A 176 5.38 14.17 3.47
CA HIS A 176 4.01 13.76 3.21
C HIS A 176 3.15 13.96 4.47
N GLU A 177 1.86 14.17 4.29
CA GLU A 177 0.91 14.46 5.37
C GLU A 177 0.22 13.21 5.90
N THR A 178 0.16 12.14 5.07
CA THR A 178 -0.53 10.89 5.43
C THR A 178 0.21 9.70 4.84
N LEU A 179 0.42 8.68 5.65
CA LEU A 179 0.81 7.34 5.23
C LEU A 179 -0.42 6.42 5.28
N PHE A 180 -0.79 5.85 4.15
CA PHE A 180 -1.92 4.96 4.02
C PHE A 180 -1.44 3.50 3.87
N LEU A 181 -1.70 2.66 4.87
CA LEU A 181 -1.34 1.24 4.88
C LEU A 181 -2.55 0.39 4.49
N LEU A 182 -2.42 -0.38 3.41
CA LEU A 182 -3.48 -1.23 2.87
C LEU A 182 -3.40 -2.63 3.47
N GLU A 183 -4.40 -3.03 4.25
CA GLU A 183 -4.42 -4.29 5.00
C GLU A 183 -5.65 -5.17 4.70
N PRO A 184 -5.89 -5.57 3.45
CA PRO A 184 -7.01 -6.45 3.10
C PRO A 184 -6.86 -7.87 3.67
N SER A 185 -5.64 -8.40 3.82
CA SER A 185 -5.44 -9.74 4.38
C SER A 185 -5.93 -9.87 5.82
N LEU A 186 -5.96 -8.78 6.59
CA LEU A 186 -6.55 -8.81 7.93
C LEU A 186 -8.02 -9.22 7.94
N VAL A 187 -8.71 -9.03 6.81
CA VAL A 187 -10.11 -9.41 6.62
C VAL A 187 -10.23 -10.76 5.92
N GLU A 188 -9.52 -10.93 4.81
CA GLU A 188 -9.68 -12.09 3.92
C GLU A 188 -8.96 -13.35 4.40
N ASN A 189 -7.80 -13.17 5.05
CA ASN A 189 -6.95 -14.23 5.60
C ASN A 189 -6.58 -13.89 7.04
N ALA A 190 -7.58 -13.80 7.92
CA ALA A 190 -7.40 -13.31 9.29
C ALA A 190 -6.20 -13.96 10.00
N PRO A 191 -5.36 -13.17 10.71
CA PRO A 191 -4.16 -13.65 11.37
C PRO A 191 -4.47 -14.68 12.47
N ASN A 192 -3.57 -15.64 12.66
CA ASN A 192 -3.62 -16.55 13.80
C ASN A 192 -3.23 -15.84 15.12
N GLU A 193 -3.31 -16.53 16.26
CA GLU A 193 -3.08 -15.90 17.58
C GLU A 193 -1.68 -15.31 17.71
N ASP A 194 -0.64 -15.99 17.25
CA ASP A 194 0.75 -15.52 17.32
C ASP A 194 0.96 -14.28 16.43
N GLN A 195 0.37 -14.26 15.24
CA GLN A 195 0.40 -13.13 14.31
C GLN A 195 -0.41 -11.94 14.83
N GLN A 196 -1.56 -12.17 15.50
CA GLN A 196 -2.34 -11.12 16.14
C GLN A 196 -1.54 -10.42 17.25
N GLU A 197 -0.79 -11.17 18.05
CA GLU A 197 0.05 -10.61 19.11
C GLU A 197 1.19 -9.70 18.56
N GLN A 198 1.68 -9.98 17.34
CA GLN A 198 2.72 -9.19 16.69
C GLN A 198 2.17 -8.01 15.87
N LEU A 199 0.88 -7.99 15.57
CA LEU A 199 0.28 -7.08 14.60
C LEU A 199 0.50 -5.60 14.95
N ALA A 200 0.27 -5.21 16.20
CA ALA A 200 0.45 -3.82 16.62
C ALA A 200 1.92 -3.39 16.49
N GLU A 201 2.86 -4.23 16.94
CA GLU A 201 4.29 -3.95 16.84
C GLU A 201 4.77 -3.83 15.38
N ALA A 202 4.27 -4.71 14.49
CA ALA A 202 4.59 -4.65 13.06
C ALA A 202 4.08 -3.34 12.40
N VAL A 203 2.85 -2.91 12.74
CA VAL A 203 2.31 -1.64 12.28
C VAL A 203 3.10 -0.46 12.83
N ASP A 204 3.44 -0.49 14.14
CA ASP A 204 4.21 0.57 14.81
C ASP A 204 5.62 0.69 14.24
N THR A 205 6.25 -0.43 13.86
CA THR A 205 7.54 -0.44 13.16
C THR A 205 7.48 0.37 11.88
N VAL A 206 6.46 0.13 11.04
CA VAL A 206 6.26 0.89 9.79
C VAL A 206 5.93 2.35 10.08
N ALA A 207 5.03 2.61 11.03
CA ALA A 207 4.60 3.96 11.40
C ALA A 207 5.75 4.81 11.97
N SER A 208 6.70 4.20 12.67
CA SER A 208 7.86 4.89 13.25
C SER A 208 8.80 5.52 12.22
N GLY A 209 8.69 5.13 10.94
CA GLY A 209 9.47 5.71 9.83
C GLY A 209 9.01 7.12 9.41
N THR A 210 7.91 7.65 9.97
CA THR A 210 7.38 8.97 9.58
C THR A 210 6.77 9.71 10.77
N ASP A 211 6.69 11.04 10.65
CA ASP A 211 5.91 11.91 11.53
C ASP A 211 4.51 12.24 10.95
N ALA A 212 4.13 11.65 9.81
CA ALA A 212 2.85 11.86 9.15
C ALA A 212 1.71 11.09 9.85
N ASP A 213 0.46 11.51 9.62
CA ASP A 213 -0.73 10.78 10.09
C ASP A 213 -0.77 9.38 9.43
N VAL A 214 -0.77 8.31 10.23
CA VAL A 214 -0.82 6.93 9.71
C VAL A 214 -2.25 6.40 9.74
N VAL A 215 -2.70 5.87 8.61
CA VAL A 215 -4.02 5.26 8.44
C VAL A 215 -3.87 3.80 8.04
N VAL A 216 -4.33 2.87 8.88
CA VAL A 216 -4.43 1.46 8.52
C VAL A 216 -5.81 1.19 7.95
N HIS A 217 -5.89 0.87 6.66
CA HIS A 217 -7.16 0.69 5.95
C HIS A 217 -7.40 -0.77 5.59
N THR A 218 -8.50 -1.30 6.11
CA THR A 218 -9.00 -2.63 5.77
C THR A 218 -10.13 -2.53 4.76
N TYR A 219 -10.24 -3.49 3.87
CA TYR A 219 -11.31 -3.53 2.88
C TYR A 219 -11.73 -4.97 2.56
N PHE A 220 -12.80 -5.11 1.76
CA PHE A 220 -13.54 -6.32 1.43
C PHE A 220 -14.48 -6.83 2.52
N GLY A 221 -14.33 -6.49 3.80
CA GLY A 221 -15.17 -6.97 4.87
C GLY A 221 -14.97 -6.23 6.18
N ALA A 222 -15.46 -6.82 7.26
CA ALA A 222 -15.24 -6.38 8.62
C ALA A 222 -14.13 -7.22 9.28
N LEU A 223 -13.31 -6.58 10.12
CA LEU A 223 -12.35 -7.29 10.97
C LEU A 223 -13.08 -8.18 11.98
N ASP A 224 -12.52 -9.33 12.32
CA ASP A 224 -12.93 -10.07 13.51
C ASP A 224 -12.57 -9.28 14.79
N GLU A 225 -13.28 -9.58 15.88
CA GLU A 225 -13.15 -8.84 17.15
C GLU A 225 -11.73 -8.86 17.73
N LYS A 226 -11.02 -9.99 17.63
CA LYS A 226 -9.64 -10.11 18.16
C LYS A 226 -8.65 -9.29 17.36
N THR A 227 -8.67 -9.43 16.03
CA THR A 227 -7.81 -8.65 15.13
C THR A 227 -8.08 -7.15 15.31
N TYR A 228 -9.36 -6.77 15.44
CA TYR A 228 -9.71 -5.38 15.70
C TYR A 228 -9.09 -4.87 17.02
N ALA A 229 -9.21 -5.65 18.11
CA ALA A 229 -8.68 -5.28 19.41
C ALA A 229 -7.15 -5.11 19.36
N HIS A 230 -6.41 -6.03 18.73
CA HIS A 230 -4.96 -5.91 18.58
C HIS A 230 -4.57 -4.69 17.73
N LEU A 231 -5.29 -4.42 16.64
CA LEU A 231 -5.03 -3.26 15.81
C LEU A 231 -5.31 -1.93 16.53
N MET A 232 -6.25 -1.93 17.51
CA MET A 232 -6.48 -0.78 18.37
C MET A 232 -5.33 -0.48 19.33
N ASP A 233 -4.40 -1.42 19.56
CA ASP A 233 -3.21 -1.19 20.37
C ASP A 233 -2.08 -0.49 19.59
N ALA A 234 -2.09 -0.55 18.24
CA ALA A 234 -1.09 0.13 17.41
C ALA A 234 -1.13 1.67 17.57
N ASP A 235 0.01 2.34 17.51
CA ASP A 235 0.15 3.81 17.64
C ASP A 235 -0.03 4.51 16.28
N VAL A 236 -1.28 4.54 15.79
CA VAL A 236 -1.67 5.13 14.52
C VAL A 236 -2.85 6.10 14.71
N GLU A 237 -3.01 7.08 13.81
CA GLU A 237 -4.05 8.12 13.92
C GLU A 237 -5.43 7.61 13.54
N ALA A 238 -5.54 6.68 12.57
CA ALA A 238 -6.84 6.23 12.09
C ALA A 238 -6.85 4.76 11.69
N LEU A 239 -8.01 4.12 11.91
CA LEU A 239 -8.41 2.90 11.22
C LEU A 239 -9.36 3.22 10.07
N GLY A 240 -9.20 2.51 8.97
CA GLY A 240 -10.02 2.62 7.79
C GLY A 240 -10.94 1.41 7.62
N PHE A 241 -12.18 1.68 7.21
CA PHE A 241 -13.24 0.69 7.09
C PHE A 241 -13.91 0.76 5.72
N ASP A 242 -14.08 -0.39 5.07
CA ASP A 242 -14.87 -0.51 3.85
C ASP A 242 -16.37 -0.57 4.18
N LEU A 243 -17.08 0.47 3.81
CA LEU A 243 -18.54 0.55 4.00
C LEU A 243 -19.32 0.23 2.72
N VAL A 244 -18.65 -0.21 1.66
CA VAL A 244 -19.26 -0.54 0.36
C VAL A 244 -19.34 -2.04 0.15
N ALA A 245 -18.22 -2.75 0.17
CA ALA A 245 -18.17 -4.20 -0.04
C ALA A 245 -18.40 -5.01 1.24
N GLY A 246 -18.03 -4.45 2.41
CA GLY A 246 -18.09 -5.14 3.69
C GLY A 246 -19.49 -5.17 4.35
N ASP A 247 -19.62 -5.96 5.43
CA ASP A 247 -20.80 -5.94 6.30
C ASP A 247 -20.79 -4.71 7.21
N ARG A 248 -21.57 -3.70 6.80
CA ARG A 248 -21.71 -2.45 7.57
C ARG A 248 -22.18 -2.66 9.00
N GLN A 249 -23.02 -3.66 9.26
CA GLN A 249 -23.57 -3.87 10.61
C GLN A 249 -22.49 -4.42 11.53
N GLU A 250 -21.69 -5.34 11.05
CA GLU A 250 -20.57 -5.90 11.78
C GLU A 250 -19.50 -4.82 12.03
N THR A 251 -19.11 -4.06 11.02
CA THR A 251 -18.17 -2.92 11.15
C THR A 251 -18.67 -1.90 12.19
N LEU A 252 -19.95 -1.51 12.15
CA LEU A 252 -20.52 -0.57 13.11
C LEU A 252 -20.64 -1.18 14.52
N SER A 253 -20.83 -2.49 14.64
CA SER A 253 -20.81 -3.20 15.92
C SER A 253 -19.41 -3.11 16.54
N ASN A 254 -18.38 -3.44 15.78
CA ASN A 254 -16.99 -3.37 16.23
C ASN A 254 -16.60 -1.94 16.66
N ILE A 255 -16.94 -0.94 15.85
CA ILE A 255 -16.72 0.47 16.20
C ILE A 255 -17.44 0.85 17.50
N THR A 256 -18.67 0.34 17.70
CA THR A 256 -19.45 0.66 18.90
C THR A 256 -18.88 -0.01 20.15
N GLU A 257 -18.32 -1.21 20.01
CA GLU A 257 -17.80 -2.00 21.12
C GLU A 257 -16.37 -1.60 21.50
N PHE A 258 -15.49 -1.44 20.50
CA PHE A 258 -14.07 -1.19 20.70
C PHE A 258 -13.66 0.28 20.52
N GLY A 259 -14.52 1.11 19.94
CA GLY A 259 -14.22 2.51 19.62
C GLY A 259 -13.48 2.70 18.30
N THR A 260 -12.91 3.88 18.13
CA THR A 260 -12.01 4.23 17.01
C THR A 260 -10.77 4.90 17.57
N LYS A 261 -9.75 5.06 16.73
CA LYS A 261 -8.62 5.95 16.96
C LYS A 261 -9.07 7.43 16.96
N ASP A 262 -8.15 8.36 16.98
CA ASP A 262 -8.42 9.80 16.94
C ASP A 262 -9.21 10.21 15.68
N ALA A 263 -9.03 9.47 14.59
CA ALA A 263 -9.78 9.58 13.35
C ALA A 263 -10.29 8.23 12.85
N ALA A 264 -11.16 8.24 11.85
CA ALA A 264 -11.59 7.08 11.10
C ALA A 264 -11.61 7.39 9.60
N ALA A 265 -11.02 6.53 8.80
CA ALA A 265 -11.13 6.58 7.35
C ALA A 265 -12.32 5.71 6.90
N LEU A 266 -13.17 6.27 6.03
CA LEU A 266 -14.39 5.59 5.58
C LEU A 266 -14.36 5.41 4.07
N GLY A 267 -14.25 4.16 3.62
CA GLY A 267 -14.46 3.78 2.22
C GLY A 267 -15.95 3.86 1.89
N ILE A 268 -16.34 4.89 1.16
CA ILE A 268 -17.75 5.21 0.87
C ILE A 268 -18.09 5.18 -0.61
N ALA A 269 -17.11 5.03 -1.46
CA ALA A 269 -17.25 4.90 -2.90
C ALA A 269 -16.41 3.71 -3.39
N ASP A 270 -16.97 2.99 -4.36
CA ASP A 270 -16.28 1.92 -5.09
C ASP A 270 -15.78 2.51 -6.42
N GLY A 271 -14.58 2.08 -6.87
CA GLY A 271 -13.90 2.57 -8.06
C GLY A 271 -14.17 1.75 -9.32
#